data_c055ceae7ac9fce9f34d939a1fdda003
#
_entry.id   c055ceae7ac9fce9f34d939a1fdda003
#
_cell.length_a   1.000
_cell.length_b   1.000
_cell.length_c   1.000
_cell.angle_alpha   90.00
_cell.angle_beta   90.00
_cell.angle_gamma   90.00
#
_symmetry.space_group_name_H-M   'P 1'
#
loop_
_entity.id
_entity.type
_entity.pdbx_description
1 polymer ?
#
loop_
_entity_poly.entity_id
_entity_poly.type
_entity_poly.pdbx_seq_one_letter_code
_entity_poly.pdbx_strand_id
1 'polypeptide(L)'
;MTGVSRLTFGQINFLNGIEYIPIMIGSFAMAEVFKQVINRKSEEKTMDMGSSVSMESIKLKDLLKYKVTIIKSAIIGTAVGILPGTGGSIASIVSYGEAARSSKDKSRFGNGAEEGVLAPETANNAAGGGAMIPTLVLGIPGSPTTAIILAALVLQGLQPGPQLMTEQPLLLYCIFFSMLI
;
A
#
# COMPACT_ATOMS: atom_id res chain seq x y z
N MET A 1 -37.09 -5.27 9.87
CA MET A 1 -36.11 -4.16 9.86
C MET A 1 -36.91 -2.87 9.88
N THR A 2 -36.83 -2.12 10.96
CA THR A 2 -37.49 -0.82 11.10
C THR A 2 -36.78 0.18 10.21
N GLY A 3 -37.41 0.64 9.14
CA GLY A 3 -36.86 1.57 8.15
C GLY A 3 -36.64 3.00 8.68
N VAL A 4 -36.11 3.11 9.92
CA VAL A 4 -35.77 4.40 10.51
C VAL A 4 -34.27 4.64 10.23
N SER A 5 -34.00 5.67 9.43
CA SER A 5 -32.64 6.14 9.16
C SER A 5 -31.97 6.63 10.46
N ARG A 6 -30.92 5.93 10.89
CA ARG A 6 -30.14 6.29 12.09
C ARG A 6 -28.99 7.22 11.72
N LEU A 7 -28.64 8.16 12.60
CA LEU A 7 -27.50 9.07 12.47
C LEU A 7 -27.53 10.03 11.26
N THR A 8 -28.71 10.27 10.69
CA THR A 8 -28.87 11.21 9.57
C THR A 8 -29.06 12.67 10.01
N PHE A 9 -29.30 12.91 11.29
CA PHE A 9 -29.56 14.26 11.83
C PHE A 9 -30.59 15.06 11.02
N GLY A 10 -31.54 14.39 10.37
CA GLY A 10 -32.56 15.00 9.51
C GLY A 10 -32.04 15.45 8.12
N GLN A 11 -30.78 15.17 7.77
CA GLN A 11 -30.20 15.56 6.49
C GLN A 11 -30.31 14.41 5.47
N ILE A 12 -30.88 14.71 4.30
CA ILE A 12 -31.07 13.72 3.21
C ILE A 12 -29.72 13.19 2.71
N ASN A 13 -28.70 14.03 2.72
CA ASN A 13 -27.35 13.67 2.25
C ASN A 13 -26.69 12.55 3.06
N PHE A 14 -27.14 12.32 4.31
CA PHE A 14 -26.62 11.25 5.16
C PHE A 14 -27.43 9.94 5.07
N LEU A 15 -28.43 9.87 4.22
CA LEU A 15 -29.22 8.64 4.03
C LEU A 15 -28.37 7.48 3.51
N ASN A 16 -27.38 7.77 2.67
CA ASN A 16 -26.44 6.80 2.11
C ASN A 16 -25.19 6.58 3.01
N GLY A 17 -25.16 7.20 4.18
CA GLY A 17 -23.97 7.20 5.04
C GLY A 17 -22.90 8.18 4.55
N ILE A 18 -21.78 8.19 5.25
CA ILE A 18 -20.60 8.97 4.85
C ILE A 18 -19.66 8.02 4.15
N GLU A 19 -19.23 8.38 2.95
CA GLU A 19 -18.27 7.57 2.20
C GLU A 19 -16.95 7.42 2.96
N TYR A 20 -16.45 6.20 3.00
CA TYR A 20 -15.24 5.84 3.73
C TYR A 20 -13.98 6.59 3.23
N ILE A 21 -13.85 6.76 1.91
CA ILE A 21 -12.66 7.37 1.29
C ILE A 21 -12.44 8.82 1.74
N PRO A 22 -13.43 9.73 1.70
CA PRO A 22 -13.28 11.09 2.21
C PRO A 22 -12.91 11.15 3.70
N ILE A 23 -13.47 10.25 4.52
CA ILE A 23 -13.14 10.18 5.96
C ILE A 23 -11.68 9.81 6.15
N MET A 24 -11.19 8.79 5.42
CA MET A 24 -9.81 8.35 5.52
C MET A 24 -8.84 9.44 5.05
N ILE A 25 -9.09 10.05 3.89
CA ILE A 25 -8.26 11.14 3.38
C ILE A 25 -8.26 12.30 4.37
N GLY A 26 -9.45 12.72 4.84
CA GLY A 26 -9.57 13.82 5.79
C GLY A 26 -8.85 13.55 7.10
N SER A 27 -9.02 12.38 7.69
CA SER A 27 -8.38 12.04 8.98
C SER A 27 -6.86 11.93 8.87
N PHE A 28 -6.33 11.26 7.84
CA PHE A 28 -4.88 11.13 7.67
C PHE A 28 -4.22 12.44 7.25
N ALA A 29 -4.80 13.16 6.29
CA ALA A 29 -4.25 14.44 5.86
C ALA A 29 -4.25 15.47 7.00
N MET A 30 -5.33 15.57 7.76
CA MET A 30 -5.41 16.47 8.90
C MET A 30 -4.43 16.08 10.01
N ALA A 31 -4.31 14.79 10.30
CA ALA A 31 -3.34 14.31 11.30
C ALA A 31 -1.90 14.70 10.89
N GLU A 32 -1.53 14.54 9.62
CA GLU A 32 -0.21 14.91 9.13
C GLU A 32 0.02 16.42 9.16
N VAL A 33 -0.98 17.22 8.75
CA VAL A 33 -0.90 18.69 8.84
C VAL A 33 -0.72 19.15 10.28
N PHE A 34 -1.50 18.60 11.23
CA PHE A 34 -1.34 18.95 12.65
C PHE A 34 0.05 18.54 13.18
N LYS A 35 0.54 17.39 12.81
CA LYS A 35 1.88 16.92 13.18
C LYS A 35 2.96 17.86 12.64
N GLN A 36 2.88 18.28 11.39
CA GLN A 36 3.82 19.24 10.79
C GLN A 36 3.74 20.60 11.47
N VAL A 37 2.54 21.11 11.77
CA VAL A 37 2.36 22.40 12.48
C VAL A 37 2.93 22.35 13.89
N ILE A 38 2.69 21.27 14.63
CA ILE A 38 3.21 21.10 15.99
C ILE A 38 4.73 20.96 15.98
N ASN A 39 5.29 20.20 15.05
CA ASN A 39 6.73 19.94 14.98
C ASN A 39 7.52 21.07 14.30
N ARG A 40 6.85 22.05 13.67
CA ARG A 40 7.50 23.15 12.95
C ARG A 40 8.54 23.92 13.78
N LYS A 41 8.39 23.98 15.11
CA LYS A 41 9.38 24.59 16.01
C LYS A 41 10.58 23.67 16.33
N SER A 42 10.47 22.37 16.08
CA SER A 42 11.56 21.40 16.35
C SER A 42 12.48 21.18 15.13
N GLU A 43 12.01 21.53 13.95
CA GLU A 43 12.75 21.33 12.69
C GLU A 43 13.54 22.55 12.24
N GLU A 44 13.64 23.62 13.05
CA GLU A 44 14.61 24.70 12.83
C GLU A 44 16.09 24.28 12.99
N LYS A 45 16.38 23.05 13.39
CA LYS A 45 17.60 22.38 12.93
C LYS A 45 17.37 21.95 11.48
N THR A 46 17.40 22.92 10.58
CA THR A 46 17.64 22.70 9.18
C THR A 46 18.69 21.62 9.03
N MET A 47 18.30 20.46 8.53
CA MET A 47 19.28 19.67 7.81
C MET A 47 19.94 20.65 6.85
N ASP A 48 21.19 20.96 7.10
CA ASP A 48 22.03 21.69 6.18
C ASP A 48 22.07 20.84 4.89
N MET A 49 21.11 21.09 4.00
CA MET A 49 21.09 20.56 2.63
C MET A 49 22.18 21.25 1.81
N GLY A 50 23.25 21.67 2.51
CA GLY A 50 24.45 22.23 1.96
C GLY A 50 25.43 21.16 1.53
N SER A 51 25.03 20.43 0.52
CA SER A 51 25.96 19.86 -0.45
C SER A 51 25.11 19.22 -1.54
N SER A 52 25.36 19.59 -2.76
CA SER A 52 24.82 18.99 -3.96
C SER A 52 24.57 17.49 -3.74
N VAL A 53 23.29 17.11 -3.56
CA VAL A 53 22.88 15.72 -3.71
C VAL A 53 23.17 15.40 -5.16
N SER A 54 24.35 14.85 -5.43
CA SER A 54 24.67 14.28 -6.72
C SER A 54 23.67 13.14 -6.91
N MET A 55 22.76 13.29 -7.88
CA MET A 55 21.94 12.18 -8.33
C MET A 55 22.88 11.12 -8.91
N GLU A 56 23.45 10.29 -8.05
CA GLU A 56 24.07 9.07 -8.51
C GLU A 56 22.97 8.17 -9.05
N SER A 57 23.01 7.95 -10.36
CA SER A 57 22.10 7.01 -11.02
C SER A 57 22.34 5.62 -10.44
N ILE A 58 21.36 5.09 -9.72
CA ILE A 58 21.40 3.72 -9.18
C ILE A 58 21.50 2.75 -10.35
N LYS A 59 22.60 2.03 -10.44
CA LYS A 59 22.78 1.01 -11.46
C LYS A 59 22.08 -0.27 -11.04
N LEU A 60 21.48 -0.96 -12.00
CA LEU A 60 20.81 -2.24 -11.75
C LEU A 60 21.71 -3.26 -11.01
N LYS A 61 23.02 -3.18 -11.22
CA LYS A 61 24.01 -3.99 -10.50
C LYS A 61 24.04 -3.73 -8.99
N ASP A 62 23.73 -2.51 -8.56
CA ASP A 62 23.73 -2.15 -7.14
C ASP A 62 22.53 -2.81 -6.42
N LEU A 63 21.41 -2.99 -7.13
CA LEU A 63 20.25 -3.73 -6.61
C LEU A 63 20.56 -5.21 -6.38
N LEU A 64 21.43 -5.82 -7.18
CA LEU A 64 21.81 -7.22 -7.03
C LEU A 64 22.52 -7.50 -5.69
N LYS A 65 23.15 -6.49 -5.09
CA LYS A 65 23.76 -6.58 -3.75
C LYS A 65 22.68 -6.89 -2.69
N TYR A 66 21.45 -6.37 -2.89
CA TYR A 66 20.35 -6.48 -1.96
C TYR A 66 19.31 -7.56 -2.35
N LYS A 67 19.68 -8.48 -3.25
CA LYS A 67 18.75 -9.52 -3.76
C LYS A 67 18.03 -10.30 -2.66
N VAL A 68 18.72 -10.60 -1.56
CA VAL A 68 18.12 -11.35 -0.43
C VAL A 68 17.06 -10.51 0.27
N THR A 69 17.34 -9.23 0.52
CA THR A 69 16.38 -8.27 1.10
C THR A 69 15.18 -8.11 0.18
N ILE A 70 15.39 -7.92 -1.11
CA ILE A 70 14.32 -7.78 -2.11
C ILE A 70 13.42 -9.01 -2.13
N ILE A 71 13.99 -10.22 -2.22
CA ILE A 71 13.22 -11.47 -2.27
C ILE A 71 12.43 -11.68 -0.97
N LYS A 72 13.07 -11.50 0.19
CA LYS A 72 12.39 -11.62 1.49
C LYS A 72 11.22 -10.61 1.59
N SER A 73 11.47 -9.36 1.24
CA SER A 73 10.49 -8.29 1.30
C SER A 73 9.33 -8.53 0.34
N ALA A 74 9.61 -9.02 -0.87
CA ALA A 74 8.57 -9.39 -1.83
C ALA A 74 7.69 -10.53 -1.30
N ILE A 75 8.27 -11.56 -0.68
CA ILE A 75 7.51 -12.66 -0.07
C ILE A 75 6.64 -12.14 1.09
N ILE A 76 7.22 -11.32 1.98
CA ILE A 76 6.47 -10.70 3.10
C ILE A 76 5.33 -9.84 2.55
N GLY A 77 5.63 -8.98 1.57
CA GLY A 77 4.63 -8.10 0.97
C GLY A 77 3.48 -8.87 0.35
N THR A 78 3.78 -9.89 -0.46
CA THR A 78 2.76 -10.74 -1.08
C THR A 78 1.92 -11.47 -0.04
N ALA A 79 2.56 -12.08 0.96
CA ALA A 79 1.86 -12.82 2.02
C ALA A 79 0.93 -11.91 2.83
N VAL A 80 1.39 -10.71 3.20
CA VAL A 80 0.55 -9.72 3.89
C VAL A 80 -0.55 -9.20 2.96
N GLY A 81 -0.24 -8.94 1.70
CA GLY A 81 -1.22 -8.43 0.72
C GLY A 81 -2.39 -9.38 0.46
N ILE A 82 -2.17 -10.71 0.52
CA ILE A 82 -3.24 -11.72 0.38
C ILE A 82 -4.28 -11.59 1.51
N LEU A 83 -3.89 -11.09 2.68
CA LEU A 83 -4.81 -10.93 3.80
C LEU A 83 -5.70 -9.69 3.57
N PRO A 84 -7.03 -9.85 3.46
CA PRO A 84 -7.92 -8.72 3.22
C PRO A 84 -7.80 -7.64 4.30
N GLY A 85 -7.72 -6.39 3.87
CA GLY A 85 -7.72 -5.23 4.77
C GLY A 85 -6.37 -4.86 5.40
N THR A 86 -5.30 -5.65 5.22
CA THR A 86 -3.99 -5.34 5.81
C THR A 86 -3.25 -4.22 5.07
N GLY A 87 -3.33 -4.20 3.75
CA GLY A 87 -2.73 -3.17 2.91
C GLY A 87 -1.19 -3.13 2.91
N GLY A 88 -0.64 -2.31 2.01
CA GLY A 88 0.80 -2.17 1.83
C GLY A 88 1.53 -1.56 3.03
N SER A 89 0.85 -0.72 3.82
CA SER A 89 1.46 -0.07 4.99
C SER A 89 1.92 -1.08 6.05
N ILE A 90 1.10 -2.12 6.32
CA ILE A 90 1.48 -3.18 7.26
C ILE A 90 2.63 -4.00 6.69
N ALA A 91 2.59 -4.33 5.40
CA ALA A 91 3.67 -5.02 4.71
C ALA A 91 4.99 -4.26 4.80
N SER A 92 4.97 -2.95 4.59
CA SER A 92 6.14 -2.08 4.71
C SER A 92 6.76 -2.12 6.10
N ILE A 93 5.94 -1.98 7.15
CA ILE A 93 6.42 -1.98 8.54
C ILE A 93 7.02 -3.34 8.90
N VAL A 94 6.35 -4.44 8.56
CA VAL A 94 6.83 -5.80 8.84
C VAL A 94 8.14 -6.06 8.12
N SER A 95 8.24 -5.66 6.85
CA SER A 95 9.44 -5.85 6.04
C SER A 95 10.61 -5.01 6.54
N TYR A 96 10.38 -3.76 6.93
CA TYR A 96 11.39 -2.92 7.57
C TYR A 96 11.92 -3.57 8.85
N GLY A 97 11.01 -4.04 9.72
CA GLY A 97 11.38 -4.72 10.97
C GLY A 97 12.21 -5.99 10.72
N GLU A 98 11.86 -6.79 9.72
CA GLU A 98 12.62 -7.98 9.35
C GLU A 98 13.99 -7.62 8.78
N ALA A 99 14.08 -6.60 7.91
CA ALA A 99 15.34 -6.12 7.38
C ALA A 99 16.27 -5.61 8.50
N ALA A 100 15.74 -4.80 9.43
CA ALA A 100 16.49 -4.31 10.58
C ALA A 100 16.96 -5.44 11.49
N ARG A 101 16.12 -6.45 11.73
CA ARG A 101 16.43 -7.61 12.57
C ARG A 101 17.54 -8.48 11.96
N SER A 102 17.47 -8.72 10.65
CA SER A 102 18.39 -9.60 9.93
C SER A 102 19.67 -8.91 9.46
N SER A 103 19.76 -7.58 9.62
CA SER A 103 20.97 -6.83 9.27
C SER A 103 22.14 -7.15 10.21
N LYS A 104 23.34 -7.15 9.62
CA LYS A 104 24.60 -7.27 10.37
C LYS A 104 24.91 -6.02 11.19
N ASP A 105 24.53 -4.85 10.68
CA ASP A 105 24.71 -3.56 11.35
C ASP A 105 23.36 -2.87 11.53
N LYS A 106 22.79 -3.09 12.70
CA LYS A 106 21.48 -2.54 13.07
C LYS A 106 21.50 -1.04 13.33
N SER A 107 22.65 -0.47 13.66
CA SER A 107 22.80 0.95 13.99
C SER A 107 22.59 1.87 12.78
N ARG A 108 22.73 1.34 11.57
CA ARG A 108 22.48 2.07 10.33
C ARG A 108 20.97 2.31 10.06
N PHE A 109 20.09 1.48 10.62
CA PHE A 109 18.65 1.67 10.46
C PHE A 109 18.19 2.93 11.19
N GLY A 110 17.51 3.83 10.46
CA GLY A 110 17.22 5.20 10.90
C GLY A 110 18.37 6.21 10.65
N ASN A 111 19.57 5.74 10.24
CA ASN A 111 20.74 6.54 9.97
C ASN A 111 21.32 6.29 8.56
N GLY A 112 20.48 6.10 7.56
CA GLY A 112 20.89 5.96 6.16
C GLY A 112 21.18 4.52 5.70
N ALA A 113 20.56 3.51 6.30
CA ALA A 113 20.59 2.15 5.76
C ALA A 113 19.77 2.07 4.46
N GLU A 114 20.38 1.66 3.38
CA GLU A 114 19.73 1.50 2.07
C GLU A 114 18.62 0.44 2.13
N GLU A 115 18.84 -0.65 2.87
CA GLU A 115 17.85 -1.70 3.14
C GLU A 115 16.62 -1.16 3.88
N GLY A 116 16.79 -0.09 4.68
CA GLY A 116 15.71 0.55 5.41
C GLY A 116 14.69 1.26 4.51
N VAL A 117 15.05 1.56 3.27
CA VAL A 117 14.15 2.08 2.24
C VAL A 117 13.72 0.97 1.29
N LEU A 118 14.66 0.16 0.84
CA LEU A 118 14.44 -0.87 -0.16
C LEU A 118 13.45 -1.95 0.32
N ALA A 119 13.56 -2.38 1.58
CA ALA A 119 12.70 -3.43 2.11
C ALA A 119 11.23 -3.03 2.19
N PRO A 120 10.86 -1.89 2.83
CA PRO A 120 9.46 -1.48 2.91
C PRO A 120 8.86 -1.14 1.55
N GLU A 121 9.62 -0.51 0.64
CA GLU A 121 9.13 -0.20 -0.70
C GLU A 121 8.87 -1.46 -1.54
N THR A 122 9.79 -2.43 -1.48
CA THR A 122 9.59 -3.72 -2.15
C THR A 122 8.36 -4.44 -1.61
N ALA A 123 8.18 -4.45 -0.28
CA ALA A 123 7.02 -5.10 0.34
C ALA A 123 5.71 -4.38 0.02
N ASN A 124 5.71 -3.05 -0.01
CA ASN A 124 4.54 -2.24 -0.37
C ASN A 124 4.05 -2.57 -1.79
N ASN A 125 4.97 -2.59 -2.76
CA ASN A 125 4.65 -2.92 -4.14
C ASN A 125 4.18 -4.39 -4.27
N ALA A 126 4.85 -5.32 -3.62
CA ALA A 126 4.47 -6.73 -3.64
C ALA A 126 3.10 -6.99 -2.97
N ALA A 127 2.75 -6.19 -1.94
CA ALA A 127 1.45 -6.27 -1.31
C ALA A 127 0.30 -5.85 -2.23
N GLY A 128 0.55 -4.91 -3.15
CA GLY A 128 -0.41 -4.56 -4.20
C GLY A 128 -0.76 -5.77 -5.07
N GLY A 129 0.26 -6.51 -5.53
CA GLY A 129 0.08 -7.77 -6.27
C GLY A 129 -0.62 -8.84 -5.41
N GLY A 130 -0.21 -8.99 -4.15
CA GLY A 130 -0.84 -9.92 -3.21
C GLY A 130 -2.33 -9.63 -3.00
N ALA A 131 -2.71 -8.35 -2.89
CA ALA A 131 -4.10 -7.94 -2.69
C ALA A 131 -5.00 -8.17 -3.92
N MET A 132 -4.42 -8.25 -5.11
CA MET A 132 -5.18 -8.61 -6.33
C MET A 132 -5.65 -10.06 -6.31
N ILE A 133 -4.94 -10.95 -5.62
CA ILE A 133 -5.32 -12.37 -5.57
C ILE A 133 -6.73 -12.55 -4.97
N PRO A 134 -7.01 -12.18 -3.70
CA PRO A 134 -8.36 -12.32 -3.15
C PRO A 134 -9.38 -11.47 -3.90
N THR A 135 -8.97 -10.32 -4.44
CA THR A 135 -9.86 -9.42 -5.18
C THR A 135 -10.40 -10.08 -6.46
N LEU A 136 -9.55 -10.70 -7.26
CA LEU A 136 -9.94 -11.31 -8.52
C LEU A 136 -10.50 -12.72 -8.34
N VAL A 137 -9.94 -13.51 -7.39
CA VAL A 137 -10.32 -14.91 -7.19
C VAL A 137 -11.57 -15.07 -6.34
N LEU A 138 -11.71 -14.24 -5.29
CA LEU A 138 -12.81 -14.36 -4.33
C LEU A 138 -13.82 -13.19 -4.44
N GLY A 139 -13.51 -12.13 -5.19
CA GLY A 139 -14.33 -10.92 -5.20
C GLY A 139 -14.26 -10.14 -3.87
N ILE A 140 -13.23 -10.36 -3.08
CA ILE A 140 -13.05 -9.69 -1.78
C ILE A 140 -11.86 -8.73 -1.89
N PRO A 141 -12.05 -7.41 -1.74
CA PRO A 141 -10.96 -6.46 -1.89
C PRO A 141 -9.90 -6.64 -0.80
N GLY A 142 -8.63 -6.79 -1.19
CA GLY A 142 -7.50 -6.92 -0.28
C GLY A 142 -7.01 -5.58 0.26
N SER A 143 -7.33 -4.47 -0.43
CA SER A 143 -6.92 -3.11 -0.07
C SER A 143 -7.93 -2.08 -0.59
N PRO A 144 -7.89 -0.82 -0.13
CA PRO A 144 -8.73 0.25 -0.69
C PRO A 144 -8.57 0.42 -2.20
N THR A 145 -7.35 0.32 -2.71
CA THR A 145 -7.07 0.40 -4.15
C THR A 145 -7.73 -0.74 -4.92
N THR A 146 -7.60 -1.96 -4.43
CA THR A 146 -8.23 -3.12 -5.09
C THR A 146 -9.75 -3.11 -4.97
N ALA A 147 -10.33 -2.43 -3.96
CA ALA A 147 -11.78 -2.19 -3.89
C ALA A 147 -12.28 -1.29 -5.03
N ILE A 148 -11.50 -0.26 -5.40
CA ILE A 148 -11.82 0.60 -6.54
C ILE A 148 -11.72 -0.20 -7.85
N ILE A 149 -10.69 -1.03 -8.00
CA ILE A 149 -10.54 -1.89 -9.17
C ILE A 149 -11.71 -2.87 -9.26
N LEU A 150 -12.08 -3.50 -8.14
CA LEU A 150 -13.23 -4.39 -8.06
C LEU A 150 -14.51 -3.70 -8.54
N ALA A 151 -14.77 -2.49 -8.03
CA ALA A 151 -15.93 -1.70 -8.43
C ALA A 151 -15.91 -1.38 -9.92
N ALA A 152 -14.76 -1.01 -10.48
CA ALA A 152 -14.60 -0.73 -11.91
C ALA A 152 -14.90 -1.97 -12.76
N LEU A 153 -14.45 -3.15 -12.36
CA LEU A 153 -14.75 -4.41 -13.05
C LEU A 153 -16.25 -4.71 -13.03
N VAL A 154 -16.89 -4.56 -11.88
CA VAL A 154 -18.33 -4.77 -11.73
C VAL A 154 -19.15 -3.79 -12.60
N LEU A 155 -18.74 -2.52 -12.66
CA LEU A 155 -19.38 -1.52 -13.53
C LEU A 155 -19.27 -1.86 -15.03
N GLN A 156 -18.20 -2.58 -15.41
CA GLN A 156 -18.04 -3.09 -16.78
C GLN A 156 -18.77 -4.40 -17.03
N GLY A 157 -19.60 -4.87 -16.09
CA GLY A 157 -20.37 -6.11 -16.22
C GLY A 157 -19.55 -7.37 -15.95
N LEU A 158 -18.33 -7.24 -15.43
CA LEU A 158 -17.51 -8.38 -15.05
C LEU A 158 -17.84 -8.78 -13.60
N GLN A 159 -17.82 -10.07 -13.33
CA GLN A 159 -18.08 -10.61 -11.99
C GLN A 159 -16.78 -11.17 -11.41
N PRO A 160 -16.03 -10.37 -10.62
CA PRO A 160 -14.84 -10.88 -9.92
C PRO A 160 -15.22 -12.00 -8.97
N GLY A 161 -14.40 -13.04 -8.96
CA GLY A 161 -14.68 -14.26 -8.22
C GLY A 161 -14.32 -15.50 -9.03
N PRO A 162 -14.71 -16.71 -8.59
CA PRO A 162 -14.40 -17.97 -9.28
C PRO A 162 -14.88 -18.00 -10.74
N GLN A 163 -15.97 -17.31 -11.06
CA GLN A 163 -16.52 -17.25 -12.43
C GLN A 163 -15.58 -16.50 -13.39
N LEU A 164 -14.93 -15.42 -12.93
CA LEU A 164 -13.99 -14.66 -13.76
C LEU A 164 -12.84 -15.55 -14.26
N MET A 165 -12.38 -16.49 -13.43
CA MET A 165 -11.29 -17.40 -13.80
C MET A 165 -11.70 -18.41 -14.88
N THR A 166 -12.96 -18.81 -14.90
CA THR A 166 -13.47 -19.83 -15.82
C THR A 166 -14.02 -19.22 -17.11
N GLU A 167 -14.70 -18.09 -17.01
CA GLU A 167 -15.38 -17.47 -18.14
C GLU A 167 -14.48 -16.51 -18.93
N GLN A 168 -13.54 -15.82 -18.25
CA GLN A 168 -12.70 -14.80 -18.86
C GLN A 168 -11.22 -14.91 -18.46
N PRO A 169 -10.57 -16.05 -18.69
CA PRO A 169 -9.17 -16.25 -18.32
C PRO A 169 -8.21 -15.29 -19.04
N LEU A 170 -8.52 -14.91 -20.28
CA LEU A 170 -7.70 -13.99 -21.05
C LEU A 170 -7.64 -12.60 -20.38
N LEU A 171 -8.76 -12.10 -19.88
CA LEU A 171 -8.81 -10.83 -19.17
C LEU A 171 -7.95 -10.87 -17.90
N LEU A 172 -8.01 -11.97 -17.16
CA LEU A 172 -7.23 -12.18 -15.94
C LEU A 172 -5.72 -12.14 -16.26
N TYR A 173 -5.29 -12.83 -17.32
CA TYR A 173 -3.90 -12.75 -17.80
C TYR A 173 -3.52 -11.33 -18.21
N CYS A 174 -4.38 -10.59 -18.91
CA CYS A 174 -4.12 -9.20 -19.29
C CYS A 174 -3.92 -8.31 -18.05
N ILE A 175 -4.73 -8.49 -17.01
CA ILE A 175 -4.58 -7.73 -15.74
C ILE A 175 -3.22 -8.04 -15.12
N PHE A 176 -2.84 -9.31 -14.99
CA PHE A 176 -1.54 -9.66 -14.42
C PHE A 176 -0.37 -9.16 -15.26
N PHE A 177 -0.46 -9.24 -16.58
CA PHE A 177 0.58 -8.70 -17.47
C PHE A 177 0.69 -7.18 -17.34
N SER A 178 -0.42 -6.46 -17.20
CA SER A 178 -0.40 -5.01 -17.03
C SER A 178 0.28 -4.54 -15.73
N MET A 179 0.39 -5.43 -14.73
CA MET A 179 1.10 -5.14 -13.48
C MET A 179 2.63 -5.29 -13.61
N LEU A 180 3.13 -5.84 -14.74
CA LEU A 180 4.57 -5.99 -15.00
C LEU A 180 5.16 -4.80 -15.78
N ILE A 181 4.31 -3.95 -16.34
CA ILE A 181 4.69 -2.78 -17.13
C ILE A 181 4.62 -1.53 -16.27
#